data_0628cfa53752b46c398a454f23eb775d
#
_entry.id   0628cfa53752b46c398a454f23eb775d
#
_cell.length_a   1.000
_cell.length_b   1.000
_cell.length_c   1.000
_cell.angle_alpha   90.00
_cell.angle_beta   90.00
_cell.angle_gamma   90.00
#
_symmetry.space_group_name_H-M   'P 1'
#
loop_
_entity.id
_entity.type
_entity.pdbx_description
1 polymer ?
#
loop_
_entity_poly.entity_id
_entity_poly.type
_entity_poly.pdbx_seq_one_letter_code
_entity_poly.pdbx_strand_id
1 'polypeptide(L)'
;HGYFTLIGCYLLMMFYTTVAGWMLHYFYMTAAGKLSGLNADEVAGKFTEMLASPGIMTFWMVFVVVLGILVCAKGLQNGLERVTKGMMIALLLIMVILAVNSLFMDGAKEGLSFFLVPDFGRMKEVGIVNTLVGAMNQAFFTLSLGIGAMSIFGSYIGKEHSLLGESVRVVVLDTFVAITAGLIIFPACFTFGVDQTAGPSLIFITLPNIFANMALGRLWGSLFFLFMAFAALSTVLAVFENIICCGMELTGCTRK
;
A
#
# COMPACT_ATOMS: atom_id res chain seq x y z
N HIS A 1 21.56 16.37 -6.10
CA HIS A 1 20.59 15.43 -5.51
C HIS A 1 19.14 15.85 -5.80
N GLY A 2 18.72 17.12 -5.55
CA GLY A 2 17.33 17.57 -5.66
C GLY A 2 16.62 17.23 -6.99
N TYR A 3 17.28 17.45 -8.14
CA TYR A 3 16.69 17.13 -9.44
C TYR A 3 16.44 15.63 -9.63
N PHE A 4 17.35 14.76 -9.21
CA PHE A 4 17.16 13.31 -9.27
C PHE A 4 16.02 12.85 -8.37
N THR A 5 15.92 13.43 -7.18
CA THR A 5 14.81 13.19 -6.25
C THR A 5 13.46 13.59 -6.86
N LEU A 6 13.40 14.75 -7.52
CA LEU A 6 12.18 15.24 -8.18
C LEU A 6 11.75 14.30 -9.34
N ILE A 7 12.70 13.88 -10.18
CA ILE A 7 12.43 12.90 -11.24
C ILE A 7 11.90 11.59 -10.64
N GLY A 8 12.52 11.11 -9.56
CA GLY A 8 12.07 9.92 -8.84
C GLY A 8 10.64 10.07 -8.30
N CYS A 9 10.27 11.23 -7.77
CA CYS A 9 8.90 11.52 -7.33
C CYS A 9 7.90 11.45 -8.49
N TYR A 10 8.22 12.00 -9.66
CA TYR A 10 7.33 11.92 -10.83
C TYR A 10 7.16 10.47 -11.31
N LEU A 11 8.25 9.73 -11.43
CA LEU A 11 8.19 8.31 -11.84
C LEU A 11 7.39 7.46 -10.84
N LEU A 12 7.60 7.70 -9.54
CA LEU A 12 6.83 7.04 -8.49
C LEU A 12 5.35 7.35 -8.61
N MET A 13 4.98 8.62 -8.85
CA MET A 13 3.58 9.02 -8.95
C MET A 13 2.88 8.44 -10.18
N MET A 14 3.54 8.27 -11.30
CA MET A 14 2.96 7.60 -12.47
C MET A 14 2.48 6.19 -12.15
N PHE A 15 3.25 5.44 -11.40
CA PHE A 15 2.89 4.09 -10.93
C PHE A 15 1.88 4.15 -9.76
N TYR A 16 2.18 4.95 -8.75
CA TYR A 16 1.45 4.93 -7.49
C TYR A 16 0.00 5.43 -7.60
N THR A 17 -0.25 6.46 -8.42
CA THR A 17 -1.62 6.95 -8.69
C THR A 17 -2.46 5.91 -9.42
N THR A 18 -1.84 5.11 -10.30
CA THR A 18 -2.52 3.99 -10.96
C THR A 18 -2.94 2.92 -9.96
N VAL A 19 -2.02 2.49 -9.07
CA VAL A 19 -2.32 1.49 -8.03
C VAL A 19 -3.35 2.00 -7.02
N ALA A 20 -3.27 3.27 -6.62
CA ALA A 20 -4.30 3.90 -5.79
C ALA A 20 -5.69 3.90 -6.48
N GLY A 21 -5.71 4.09 -7.80
CA GLY A 21 -6.91 3.94 -8.62
C GLY A 21 -7.48 2.53 -8.59
N TRP A 22 -6.62 1.49 -8.63
CA TRP A 22 -7.05 0.09 -8.50
C TRP A 22 -7.72 -0.18 -7.14
N MET A 23 -7.20 0.37 -6.07
CA MET A 23 -7.79 0.21 -4.73
C MET A 23 -9.18 0.82 -4.65
N LEU A 24 -9.40 2.00 -5.25
CA LEU A 24 -10.73 2.63 -5.34
C LEU A 24 -11.68 1.82 -6.22
N HIS A 25 -11.19 1.28 -7.33
CA HIS A 25 -11.99 0.39 -8.19
C HIS A 25 -12.41 -0.88 -7.44
N TYR A 26 -11.51 -1.50 -6.71
CA TYR A 26 -11.81 -2.68 -5.89
C TYR A 26 -12.75 -2.37 -4.72
N PHE A 27 -12.60 -1.21 -4.09
CA PHE A 27 -13.60 -0.72 -3.15
C PHE A 27 -15.00 -0.68 -3.78
N TYR A 28 -15.12 -0.06 -4.97
CA TYR A 28 -16.39 -0.02 -5.69
C TYR A 28 -16.92 -1.42 -6.02
N MET A 29 -16.09 -2.30 -6.55
CA MET A 29 -16.49 -3.67 -6.93
C MET A 29 -16.96 -4.47 -5.71
N THR A 30 -16.24 -4.37 -4.59
CA THR A 30 -16.58 -5.09 -3.35
C THR A 30 -17.85 -4.52 -2.72
N ALA A 31 -17.97 -3.19 -2.62
CA ALA A 31 -19.15 -2.52 -2.10
C ALA A 31 -20.41 -2.79 -2.95
N ALA A 32 -20.26 -2.86 -4.26
CA ALA A 32 -21.34 -3.24 -5.18
C ALA A 32 -21.67 -4.75 -5.17
N GLY A 33 -20.92 -5.57 -4.44
CA GLY A 33 -21.13 -7.02 -4.37
C GLY A 33 -20.69 -7.79 -5.60
N LYS A 34 -19.93 -7.18 -6.52
CA LYS A 34 -19.49 -7.80 -7.77
C LYS A 34 -18.45 -8.91 -7.59
N LEU A 35 -17.85 -9.02 -6.41
CA LEU A 35 -16.88 -10.05 -6.06
C LEU A 35 -17.50 -11.13 -5.15
N SER A 36 -18.75 -10.98 -4.73
CA SER A 36 -19.42 -11.94 -3.85
C SER A 36 -19.82 -13.21 -4.60
N GLY A 37 -19.45 -14.36 -4.04
CA GLY A 37 -19.81 -15.67 -4.62
C GLY A 37 -18.97 -16.10 -5.81
N LEU A 38 -17.92 -15.36 -6.16
CA LEU A 38 -16.96 -15.76 -7.18
C LEU A 38 -15.98 -16.80 -6.62
N ASN A 39 -15.55 -17.73 -7.47
CA ASN A 39 -14.46 -18.64 -7.17
C ASN A 39 -13.08 -17.96 -7.41
N ALA A 40 -11.99 -18.63 -7.02
CA ALA A 40 -10.64 -18.07 -7.10
C ALA A 40 -10.23 -17.68 -8.53
N ASP A 41 -10.60 -18.50 -9.53
CA ASP A 41 -10.27 -18.24 -10.93
C ASP A 41 -11.07 -17.05 -11.49
N GLU A 42 -12.32 -16.91 -11.09
CA GLU A 42 -13.17 -15.77 -11.48
C GLU A 42 -12.68 -14.46 -10.86
N VAL A 43 -12.21 -14.48 -9.63
CA VAL A 43 -11.59 -13.31 -8.98
C VAL A 43 -10.31 -12.91 -9.71
N ALA A 44 -9.45 -13.87 -10.06
CA ALA A 44 -8.26 -13.63 -10.86
C ALA A 44 -8.61 -13.08 -12.26
N GLY A 45 -9.68 -13.60 -12.87
CA GLY A 45 -10.26 -13.12 -14.13
C GLY A 45 -10.68 -11.64 -14.05
N LYS A 46 -11.30 -11.21 -12.95
CA LYS A 46 -11.70 -9.81 -12.73
C LYS A 46 -10.50 -8.87 -12.66
N PHE A 47 -9.40 -9.29 -12.07
CA PHE A 47 -8.17 -8.51 -12.05
C PHE A 47 -7.58 -8.36 -13.45
N THR A 48 -7.52 -9.45 -14.21
CA THR A 48 -7.05 -9.43 -15.60
C THR A 48 -7.94 -8.58 -16.50
N GLU A 49 -9.27 -8.64 -16.36
CA GLU A 49 -10.24 -7.81 -17.07
C GLU A 49 -10.02 -6.32 -16.79
N MET A 50 -9.78 -5.96 -15.53
CA MET A 50 -9.45 -4.58 -15.13
C MET A 50 -8.16 -4.10 -15.82
N LEU A 51 -7.10 -4.91 -15.79
CA LEU A 51 -5.82 -4.58 -16.42
C LEU A 51 -5.94 -4.45 -17.96
N ALA A 52 -6.82 -5.24 -18.57
CA ALA A 52 -7.11 -5.18 -20.00
C ALA A 52 -8.03 -3.99 -20.40
N SER A 53 -8.55 -3.24 -19.42
CA SER A 53 -9.50 -2.14 -19.65
C SER A 53 -8.84 -0.75 -19.43
N PRO A 54 -8.14 -0.16 -20.43
CA PRO A 54 -7.43 1.11 -20.26
C PRO A 54 -8.33 2.26 -19.79
N GLY A 55 -9.59 2.27 -20.25
CA GLY A 55 -10.56 3.30 -19.88
C GLY A 55 -10.88 3.30 -18.39
N ILE A 56 -11.09 2.14 -17.80
CA ILE A 56 -11.37 2.01 -16.35
C ILE A 56 -10.13 2.43 -15.54
N MET A 57 -8.95 1.96 -15.95
CA MET A 57 -7.71 2.30 -15.27
C MET A 57 -7.43 3.81 -15.33
N THR A 58 -7.57 4.42 -16.50
CA THR A 58 -7.36 5.85 -16.68
C THR A 58 -8.37 6.68 -15.88
N PHE A 59 -9.65 6.28 -15.88
CA PHE A 59 -10.67 6.98 -15.12
C PHE A 59 -10.33 7.05 -13.63
N TRP A 60 -10.01 5.92 -13.01
CA TRP A 60 -9.68 5.89 -11.58
C TRP A 60 -8.36 6.57 -11.26
N MET A 61 -7.35 6.46 -12.13
CA MET A 61 -6.08 7.17 -11.98
C MET A 61 -6.29 8.69 -12.02
N VAL A 62 -7.03 9.20 -13.02
CA VAL A 62 -7.34 10.63 -13.14
C VAL A 62 -8.15 11.12 -11.93
N PHE A 63 -9.10 10.32 -11.46
CA PHE A 63 -9.87 10.63 -10.26
C PHE A 63 -8.96 10.81 -9.03
N VAL A 64 -7.99 9.90 -8.81
CA VAL A 64 -6.99 10.02 -7.73
C VAL A 64 -6.16 11.29 -7.87
N VAL A 65 -5.67 11.59 -9.07
CA VAL A 65 -4.84 12.78 -9.33
C VAL A 65 -5.63 14.06 -9.07
N VAL A 66 -6.84 14.16 -9.59
CA VAL A 66 -7.72 15.33 -9.38
C VAL A 66 -8.03 15.51 -7.90
N LEU A 67 -8.38 14.43 -7.21
CA LEU A 67 -8.64 14.46 -5.76
C LEU A 67 -7.41 14.94 -4.99
N GLY A 68 -6.22 14.40 -5.33
CA GLY A 68 -4.95 14.79 -4.72
C GLY A 68 -4.64 16.28 -4.91
N ILE A 69 -4.78 16.79 -6.13
CA ILE A 69 -4.56 18.22 -6.44
C ILE A 69 -5.55 19.10 -5.68
N LEU A 70 -6.84 18.74 -5.65
CA LEU A 70 -7.88 19.53 -4.95
C LEU A 70 -7.61 19.61 -3.44
N VAL A 71 -7.15 18.51 -2.84
CA VAL A 71 -6.82 18.49 -1.41
C VAL A 71 -5.57 19.33 -1.13
N CYS A 72 -4.51 19.18 -1.94
CA CYS A 72 -3.29 19.97 -1.80
C CYS A 72 -3.58 21.48 -2.00
N ALA A 73 -4.46 21.85 -2.92
CA ALA A 73 -4.84 23.26 -3.16
C ALA A 73 -5.57 23.90 -1.99
N LYS A 74 -6.34 23.12 -1.22
CA LYS A 74 -7.10 23.64 -0.04
C LYS A 74 -6.29 23.76 1.24
N GLY A 75 -5.06 23.25 1.26
CA GLY A 75 -4.21 23.22 2.46
C GLY A 75 -4.55 22.06 3.40
N LEU A 76 -3.51 21.31 3.75
CA LEU A 76 -3.63 19.99 4.39
C LEU A 76 -3.93 19.98 5.91
N GLN A 77 -3.91 21.12 6.60
CA GLN A 77 -3.42 21.12 7.99
C GLN A 77 -4.36 20.63 9.10
N ASN A 78 -5.69 20.59 9.00
CA ASN A 78 -6.47 20.31 10.22
C ASN A 78 -7.60 19.27 10.11
N GLY A 79 -8.09 18.96 8.94
CA GLY A 79 -9.20 18.01 8.76
C GLY A 79 -8.73 16.63 8.29
N LEU A 80 -7.80 16.62 7.34
CA LEU A 80 -7.32 15.39 6.70
C LEU A 80 -6.50 14.54 7.67
N GLU A 81 -5.61 15.14 8.46
CA GLU A 81 -4.78 14.42 9.43
C GLU A 81 -5.61 13.60 10.43
N ARG A 82 -6.66 14.22 11.00
CA ARG A 82 -7.53 13.53 11.97
C ARG A 82 -8.27 12.35 11.34
N VAL A 83 -8.81 12.56 10.12
CA VAL A 83 -9.52 11.50 9.38
C VAL A 83 -8.57 10.40 8.99
N THR A 84 -7.41 10.72 8.41
CA THR A 84 -6.39 9.74 8.02
C THR A 84 -5.91 8.93 9.22
N LYS A 85 -5.64 9.57 10.37
CA LYS A 85 -5.24 8.88 11.59
C LYS A 85 -6.30 7.87 12.07
N GLY A 86 -7.56 8.25 12.10
CA GLY A 86 -8.67 7.36 12.46
C GLY A 86 -8.78 6.17 11.50
N MET A 87 -8.64 6.42 10.20
CA MET A 87 -8.71 5.39 9.17
C MET A 87 -7.52 4.43 9.22
N MET A 88 -6.31 4.93 9.50
CA MET A 88 -5.12 4.07 9.66
C MET A 88 -5.25 3.16 10.88
N ILE A 89 -5.78 3.65 11.99
CA ILE A 89 -6.06 2.80 13.17
C ILE A 89 -7.09 1.72 12.83
N ALA A 90 -8.16 2.09 12.12
CA ALA A 90 -9.17 1.13 11.70
C ALA A 90 -8.61 0.10 10.70
N LEU A 91 -7.74 0.51 9.78
CA LEU A 91 -7.02 -0.40 8.87
C LEU A 91 -6.17 -1.41 9.66
N LEU A 92 -5.39 -0.94 10.64
CA LEU A 92 -4.58 -1.82 11.49
C LEU A 92 -5.45 -2.85 12.24
N LEU A 93 -6.59 -2.43 12.80
CA LEU A 93 -7.53 -3.35 13.47
C LEU A 93 -8.08 -4.40 12.50
N ILE A 94 -8.48 -3.99 11.30
CA ILE A 94 -8.94 -4.93 10.27
C ILE A 94 -7.82 -5.89 9.87
N MET A 95 -6.59 -5.42 9.70
CA MET A 95 -5.46 -6.28 9.38
C MET A 95 -5.21 -7.32 10.48
N VAL A 96 -5.30 -6.96 11.75
CA VAL A 96 -5.19 -7.92 12.86
C VAL A 96 -6.30 -8.96 12.82
N ILE A 97 -7.56 -8.55 12.58
CA ILE A 97 -8.70 -9.48 12.44
C ILE A 97 -8.47 -10.44 11.26
N LEU A 98 -8.00 -9.93 10.12
CA LEU A 98 -7.71 -10.75 8.96
C LEU A 98 -6.54 -11.71 9.22
N ALA A 99 -5.48 -11.26 9.90
CA ALA A 99 -4.36 -12.11 10.28
C ALA A 99 -4.83 -13.27 11.17
N VAL A 100 -5.65 -12.98 12.19
CA VAL A 100 -6.24 -14.03 13.03
C VAL A 100 -7.09 -15.00 12.21
N ASN A 101 -7.94 -14.49 11.30
CA ASN A 101 -8.73 -15.33 10.42
C ASN A 101 -7.87 -16.23 9.52
N SER A 102 -6.76 -15.69 8.99
CA SER A 102 -5.86 -16.43 8.11
C SER A 102 -5.15 -17.60 8.81
N LEU A 103 -4.97 -17.54 10.14
CA LEU A 103 -4.39 -18.65 10.93
C LEU A 103 -5.29 -19.90 10.97
N PHE A 104 -6.58 -19.76 10.69
CA PHE A 104 -7.54 -20.87 10.66
C PHE A 104 -7.82 -21.41 9.26
N MET A 105 -7.10 -20.95 8.24
CA MET A 105 -7.20 -21.44 6.87
C MET A 105 -6.44 -22.75 6.67
N ASP A 106 -6.87 -23.57 5.70
CA ASP A 106 -6.26 -24.88 5.42
C ASP A 106 -4.76 -24.78 5.05
N GLY A 107 -4.36 -23.73 4.31
CA GLY A 107 -2.96 -23.45 3.94
C GLY A 107 -2.16 -22.68 5.00
N ALA A 108 -2.69 -22.49 6.22
CA ALA A 108 -2.03 -21.65 7.24
C ALA A 108 -0.65 -22.17 7.64
N LYS A 109 -0.52 -23.47 7.85
CA LYS A 109 0.74 -24.09 8.29
C LYS A 109 1.85 -23.92 7.27
N GLU A 110 1.56 -24.20 6.01
CA GLU A 110 2.51 -24.08 4.89
C GLU A 110 2.88 -22.61 4.66
N GLY A 111 1.88 -21.71 4.65
CA GLY A 111 2.09 -20.29 4.45
C GLY A 111 2.91 -19.65 5.57
N LEU A 112 2.65 -19.99 6.82
CA LEU A 112 3.43 -19.50 7.97
C LEU A 112 4.85 -20.05 7.96
N SER A 113 5.02 -21.34 7.63
CA SER A 113 6.34 -21.94 7.50
C SER A 113 7.15 -21.25 6.40
N PHE A 114 6.53 -21.00 5.25
CA PHE A 114 7.18 -20.28 4.15
C PHE A 114 7.62 -18.86 4.55
N PHE A 115 6.80 -18.14 5.30
CA PHE A 115 7.04 -16.73 5.65
C PHE A 115 7.99 -16.56 6.84
N LEU A 116 7.86 -17.38 7.89
CA LEU A 116 8.55 -17.17 9.15
C LEU A 116 9.82 -18.01 9.29
N VAL A 117 9.93 -19.15 8.56
CA VAL A 117 11.08 -20.03 8.66
C VAL A 117 12.09 -19.66 7.59
N PRO A 118 13.29 -19.16 7.96
CA PRO A 118 14.31 -18.79 6.99
C PRO A 118 14.88 -20.03 6.28
N ASP A 119 14.88 -19.99 4.95
CA ASP A 119 15.47 -21.01 4.10
C ASP A 119 16.89 -20.58 3.66
N PHE A 120 17.89 -20.99 4.43
CA PHE A 120 19.29 -20.70 4.12
C PHE A 120 19.81 -21.44 2.88
N GLY A 121 19.14 -22.52 2.44
CA GLY A 121 19.43 -23.20 1.19
C GLY A 121 19.16 -22.31 -0.01
N ARG A 122 17.93 -21.83 -0.12
CA ARG A 122 17.52 -20.87 -1.16
C ARG A 122 18.34 -19.59 -1.14
N MET A 123 18.66 -19.07 0.06
CA MET A 123 19.51 -17.89 0.18
C MET A 123 20.91 -18.09 -0.43
N LYS A 124 21.47 -19.30 -0.32
CA LYS A 124 22.76 -19.63 -0.96
C LYS A 124 22.65 -19.77 -2.49
N GLU A 125 21.54 -20.35 -2.99
CA GLU A 125 21.27 -20.49 -4.42
C GLU A 125 21.08 -19.13 -5.11
N VAL A 126 20.31 -18.24 -4.52
CA VAL A 126 20.08 -16.86 -5.02
C VAL A 126 21.34 -16.00 -4.85
N GLY A 127 22.18 -16.33 -3.90
CA GLY A 127 23.36 -15.58 -3.49
C GLY A 127 23.08 -14.62 -2.33
N ILE A 128 23.91 -14.71 -1.30
CA ILE A 128 23.77 -13.92 -0.07
C ILE A 128 23.77 -12.41 -0.36
N VAL A 129 24.66 -11.95 -1.26
CA VAL A 129 24.74 -10.54 -1.64
C VAL A 129 23.46 -10.08 -2.32
N ASN A 130 22.89 -10.86 -3.24
CA ASN A 130 21.64 -10.54 -3.92
C ASN A 130 20.47 -10.48 -2.94
N THR A 131 20.41 -11.38 -1.98
CA THR A 131 19.40 -11.40 -0.92
C THR A 131 19.49 -10.15 -0.05
N LEU A 132 20.69 -9.76 0.38
CA LEU A 132 20.92 -8.53 1.17
C LEU A 132 20.57 -7.27 0.38
N VAL A 133 20.98 -7.19 -0.88
CA VAL A 133 20.63 -6.06 -1.75
C VAL A 133 19.12 -5.97 -1.96
N GLY A 134 18.45 -7.11 -2.17
CA GLY A 134 16.98 -7.15 -2.27
C GLY A 134 16.29 -6.64 -1.00
N ALA A 135 16.72 -7.12 0.17
CA ALA A 135 16.19 -6.67 1.45
C ALA A 135 16.44 -5.17 1.69
N MET A 136 17.63 -4.68 1.35
CA MET A 136 17.97 -3.26 1.46
C MET A 136 17.11 -2.41 0.52
N ASN A 137 16.92 -2.82 -0.73
CA ASN A 137 16.06 -2.12 -1.68
C ASN A 137 14.62 -2.05 -1.17
N GLN A 138 14.09 -3.15 -0.61
CA GLN A 138 12.76 -3.17 -0.01
C GLN A 138 12.66 -2.21 1.18
N ALA A 139 13.65 -2.17 2.07
CA ALA A 139 13.68 -1.25 3.20
C ALA A 139 13.72 0.22 2.74
N PHE A 140 14.51 0.55 1.71
CA PHE A 140 14.54 1.88 1.11
C PHE A 140 13.20 2.28 0.51
N PHE A 141 12.53 1.34 -0.17
CA PHE A 141 11.24 1.59 -0.81
C PHE A 141 10.13 1.81 0.23
N THR A 142 9.99 0.91 1.22
CA THR A 142 8.91 0.97 2.22
C THR A 142 9.03 2.20 3.12
N LEU A 143 10.24 2.58 3.51
CA LEU A 143 10.51 3.77 4.33
C LEU A 143 10.60 5.08 3.51
N SER A 144 10.34 5.01 2.18
CA SER A 144 10.39 6.18 1.28
C SER A 144 11.71 6.94 1.34
N LEU A 145 12.84 6.22 1.50
CA LEU A 145 14.17 6.82 1.54
C LEU A 145 14.62 7.21 0.13
N GLY A 146 15.36 8.31 0.02
CA GLY A 146 15.93 8.78 -1.25
C GLY A 146 15.02 9.67 -2.10
N ILE A 147 13.70 9.67 -1.90
CA ILE A 147 12.74 10.51 -2.66
C ILE A 147 12.49 11.88 -2.03
N GLY A 148 13.18 12.22 -0.94
CA GLY A 148 13.08 13.52 -0.28
C GLY A 148 11.86 13.72 0.62
N ALA A 149 10.84 12.85 0.56
CA ALA A 149 9.63 12.96 1.37
C ALA A 149 9.93 13.00 2.87
N MET A 150 10.81 12.14 3.36
CA MET A 150 11.22 12.12 4.77
C MET A 150 11.96 13.39 5.20
N SER A 151 12.70 14.04 4.30
CA SER A 151 13.36 15.32 4.60
C SER A 151 12.36 16.45 4.77
N ILE A 152 11.30 16.48 3.96
CA ILE A 152 10.22 17.46 4.09
C ILE A 152 9.43 17.21 5.37
N PHE A 153 9.02 15.97 5.67
CA PHE A 153 8.36 15.66 6.93
C PHE A 153 9.22 16.02 8.13
N GLY A 154 10.53 15.72 8.08
CA GLY A 154 11.48 16.11 9.11
C GLY A 154 11.58 17.62 9.33
N SER A 155 11.36 18.43 8.29
CA SER A 155 11.36 19.90 8.40
C SER A 155 10.12 20.46 9.12
N TYR A 156 9.02 19.70 9.17
CA TYR A 156 7.79 20.09 9.87
C TYR A 156 7.75 19.65 11.34
N ILE A 157 8.68 18.77 11.76
CA ILE A 157 8.75 18.29 13.14
C ILE A 157 9.23 19.41 14.05
N GLY A 158 8.46 19.73 15.10
CA GLY A 158 8.81 20.72 16.11
C GLY A 158 10.06 20.32 16.92
N LYS A 159 10.74 21.31 17.51
CA LYS A 159 11.98 21.10 18.30
C LYS A 159 11.79 20.25 19.56
N GLU A 160 10.56 20.04 19.99
CA GLU A 160 10.17 19.19 21.11
C GLU A 160 10.26 17.69 20.81
N HIS A 161 10.34 17.31 19.52
CA HIS A 161 10.41 15.92 19.10
C HIS A 161 11.83 15.51 18.69
N SER A 162 12.26 14.33 19.13
CA SER A 162 13.54 13.75 18.70
C SER A 162 13.38 13.08 17.35
N LEU A 163 14.17 13.49 16.35
CA LEU A 163 14.17 12.85 15.01
C LEU A 163 14.48 11.36 15.09
N LEU A 164 15.42 10.96 15.96
CA LEU A 164 15.74 9.55 16.18
C LEU A 164 14.54 8.78 16.76
N GLY A 165 13.86 9.36 17.75
CA GLY A 165 12.67 8.74 18.34
C GLY A 165 11.54 8.53 17.35
N GLU A 166 11.27 9.54 16.50
CA GLU A 166 10.25 9.42 15.46
C GLU A 166 10.67 8.41 14.38
N SER A 167 11.94 8.39 13.97
CA SER A 167 12.44 7.38 13.01
C SER A 167 12.28 5.97 13.54
N VAL A 168 12.59 5.70 14.80
CA VAL A 168 12.40 4.37 15.41
C VAL A 168 10.92 3.99 15.44
N ARG A 169 10.01 4.92 15.79
CA ARG A 169 8.56 4.66 15.76
C ARG A 169 8.07 4.30 14.37
N VAL A 170 8.53 5.02 13.33
CA VAL A 170 8.17 4.74 11.93
C VAL A 170 8.63 3.33 11.55
N VAL A 171 9.89 2.97 11.81
CA VAL A 171 10.44 1.64 11.48
C VAL A 171 9.67 0.53 12.21
N VAL A 172 9.37 0.69 13.49
CA VAL A 172 8.63 -0.31 14.28
C VAL A 172 7.21 -0.50 13.74
N LEU A 173 6.50 0.58 13.44
CA LEU A 173 5.14 0.50 12.88
C LEU A 173 5.14 -0.10 11.48
N ASP A 174 6.06 0.31 10.61
CA ASP A 174 6.20 -0.24 9.26
C ASP A 174 6.48 -1.74 9.30
N THR A 175 7.42 -2.17 10.14
CA THR A 175 7.73 -3.59 10.34
C THR A 175 6.53 -4.37 10.88
N PHE A 176 5.79 -3.82 11.84
CA PHE A 176 4.57 -4.44 12.37
C PHE A 176 3.52 -4.65 11.28
N VAL A 177 3.27 -3.64 10.46
CA VAL A 177 2.34 -3.74 9.32
C VAL A 177 2.82 -4.77 8.31
N ALA A 178 4.11 -4.79 7.96
CA ALA A 178 4.69 -5.73 7.01
C ALA A 178 4.55 -7.19 7.50
N ILE A 179 4.86 -7.45 8.78
CA ILE A 179 4.69 -8.80 9.37
C ILE A 179 3.21 -9.19 9.37
N THR A 180 2.32 -8.30 9.81
CA THR A 180 0.88 -8.58 9.84
C THR A 180 0.33 -8.87 8.44
N ALA A 181 0.76 -8.10 7.43
CA ALA A 181 0.39 -8.34 6.03
C ALA A 181 0.87 -9.72 5.55
N GLY A 182 2.10 -10.12 5.90
CA GLY A 182 2.62 -11.44 5.58
C GLY A 182 1.81 -12.57 6.21
N LEU A 183 1.39 -12.41 7.47
CA LEU A 183 0.53 -13.37 8.17
C LEU A 183 -0.86 -13.51 7.53
N ILE A 184 -1.33 -12.52 6.79
CA ILE A 184 -2.58 -12.58 6.02
C ILE A 184 -2.34 -13.24 4.66
N ILE A 185 -1.35 -12.75 3.93
CA ILE A 185 -1.18 -13.06 2.50
C ILE A 185 -0.67 -14.47 2.28
N PHE A 186 0.39 -14.90 2.98
CA PHE A 186 1.01 -16.20 2.72
C PHE A 186 0.09 -17.39 3.02
N PRO A 187 -0.59 -17.48 4.18
CA PRO A 187 -1.58 -18.52 4.40
C PRO A 187 -2.67 -18.56 3.32
N ALA A 188 -3.13 -17.39 2.89
CA ALA A 188 -4.15 -17.31 1.85
C ALA A 188 -3.62 -17.73 0.47
N CYS A 189 -2.37 -17.39 0.12
CA CYS A 189 -1.74 -17.87 -1.13
C CYS A 189 -1.72 -19.39 -1.20
N PHE A 190 -1.33 -20.06 -0.12
CA PHE A 190 -1.30 -21.52 -0.05
C PHE A 190 -2.70 -22.14 -0.04
N THR A 191 -3.69 -21.45 0.56
CA THR A 191 -5.10 -21.92 0.57
C THR A 191 -5.74 -21.82 -0.82
N PHE A 192 -5.48 -20.73 -1.54
CA PHE A 192 -6.13 -20.44 -2.83
C PHE A 192 -5.24 -20.75 -4.06
N GLY A 193 -4.05 -21.30 -3.86
CA GLY A 193 -3.13 -21.66 -4.94
C GLY A 193 -2.58 -20.46 -5.73
N VAL A 194 -2.45 -19.29 -5.10
CA VAL A 194 -1.91 -18.08 -5.73
C VAL A 194 -0.39 -18.05 -5.58
N ASP A 195 0.33 -17.74 -6.66
CA ASP A 195 1.79 -17.63 -6.66
C ASP A 195 2.24 -16.48 -5.74
N GLN A 196 3.13 -16.78 -4.78
CA GLN A 196 3.65 -15.84 -3.81
C GLN A 196 4.50 -14.72 -4.44
N THR A 197 4.97 -14.92 -5.67
CA THR A 197 5.79 -13.95 -6.42
C THR A 197 4.97 -13.03 -7.32
N ALA A 198 3.64 -13.16 -7.32
CA ALA A 198 2.74 -12.46 -8.23
C ALA A 198 2.66 -10.93 -8.02
N GLY A 199 3.39 -10.36 -7.05
CA GLY A 199 3.45 -8.91 -6.84
C GLY A 199 2.11 -8.28 -6.45
N PRO A 200 1.69 -7.17 -7.09
CA PRO A 200 0.44 -6.46 -6.74
C PRO A 200 -0.81 -7.32 -6.84
N SER A 201 -0.82 -8.36 -7.68
CA SER A 201 -1.95 -9.28 -7.80
C SER A 201 -2.24 -10.05 -6.52
N LEU A 202 -1.26 -10.22 -5.61
CA LEU A 202 -1.48 -10.79 -4.30
C LEU A 202 -2.59 -10.05 -3.53
N ILE A 203 -2.59 -8.73 -3.55
CA ILE A 203 -3.63 -7.93 -2.86
C ILE A 203 -4.96 -8.04 -3.59
N PHE A 204 -4.96 -8.00 -4.94
CA PHE A 204 -6.18 -7.90 -5.73
C PHE A 204 -6.80 -9.24 -6.10
N ILE A 205 -6.10 -10.34 -5.88
CA ILE A 205 -6.63 -11.71 -6.05
C ILE A 205 -6.81 -12.39 -4.70
N THR A 206 -5.76 -12.41 -3.86
CA THR A 206 -5.77 -13.17 -2.61
C THR A 206 -6.76 -12.62 -1.60
N LEU A 207 -6.74 -11.30 -1.34
CA LEU A 207 -7.63 -10.69 -0.34
C LEU A 207 -9.12 -10.76 -0.73
N PRO A 208 -9.54 -10.48 -1.98
CA PRO A 208 -10.92 -10.72 -2.39
C PRO A 208 -11.39 -12.16 -2.19
N ASN A 209 -10.53 -13.16 -2.42
CA ASN A 209 -10.85 -14.56 -2.13
C ASN A 209 -11.07 -14.81 -0.63
N ILE A 210 -10.25 -14.22 0.24
CA ILE A 210 -10.48 -14.28 1.70
C ILE A 210 -11.86 -13.68 2.03
N PHE A 211 -12.15 -12.49 1.53
CA PHE A 211 -13.42 -11.82 1.80
C PHE A 211 -14.64 -12.57 1.23
N ALA A 212 -14.50 -13.21 0.06
CA ALA A 212 -15.58 -14.01 -0.52
C ALA A 212 -16.00 -15.19 0.37
N ASN A 213 -15.07 -15.72 1.18
CA ASN A 213 -15.29 -16.88 2.04
C ASN A 213 -15.51 -16.52 3.53
N MET A 214 -15.46 -15.23 3.91
CA MET A 214 -15.71 -14.76 5.27
C MET A 214 -17.18 -14.38 5.51
N ALA A 215 -17.65 -14.56 6.75
CA ALA A 215 -18.90 -13.96 7.20
C ALA A 215 -18.82 -12.43 7.10
N LEU A 216 -19.83 -11.80 6.49
CA LEU A 216 -19.84 -10.35 6.21
C LEU A 216 -18.66 -9.88 5.33
N GLY A 217 -18.11 -10.75 4.50
CA GLY A 217 -16.92 -10.47 3.68
C GLY A 217 -17.07 -9.25 2.78
N ARG A 218 -18.30 -8.98 2.27
CA ARG A 218 -18.58 -7.75 1.52
C ARG A 218 -18.34 -6.49 2.35
N LEU A 219 -18.73 -6.48 3.62
CA LEU A 219 -18.50 -5.34 4.53
C LEU A 219 -17.01 -5.19 4.84
N TRP A 220 -16.35 -6.26 5.28
CA TRP A 220 -14.93 -6.25 5.62
C TRP A 220 -14.05 -5.90 4.43
N GLY A 221 -14.33 -6.49 3.26
CA GLY A 221 -13.60 -6.19 2.03
C GLY A 221 -13.78 -4.74 1.57
N SER A 222 -15.00 -4.21 1.65
CA SER A 222 -15.26 -2.80 1.32
C SER A 222 -14.49 -1.85 2.24
N LEU A 223 -14.53 -2.10 3.55
CA LEU A 223 -13.81 -1.29 4.52
C LEU A 223 -12.30 -1.40 4.32
N PHE A 224 -11.79 -2.60 4.06
CA PHE A 224 -10.37 -2.83 3.80
C PHE A 224 -9.89 -2.03 2.58
N PHE A 225 -10.53 -2.18 1.43
CA PHE A 225 -10.14 -1.47 0.22
C PHE A 225 -10.35 0.04 0.33
N LEU A 226 -11.37 0.49 1.06
CA LEU A 226 -11.57 1.90 1.36
C LEU A 226 -10.39 2.46 2.17
N PHE A 227 -10.00 1.79 3.25
CA PHE A 227 -8.90 2.25 4.11
C PHE A 227 -7.55 2.16 3.39
N MET A 228 -7.33 1.11 2.58
CA MET A 228 -6.15 1.02 1.72
C MET A 228 -6.10 2.15 0.69
N ALA A 229 -7.23 2.51 0.09
CA ALA A 229 -7.31 3.65 -0.82
C ALA A 229 -6.97 4.97 -0.11
N PHE A 230 -7.45 5.17 1.13
CA PHE A 230 -7.07 6.35 1.92
C PHE A 230 -5.59 6.33 2.33
N ALA A 231 -5.04 5.19 2.69
CA ALA A 231 -3.61 5.05 2.96
C ALA A 231 -2.78 5.41 1.71
N ALA A 232 -3.18 4.91 0.54
CA ALA A 232 -2.55 5.27 -0.72
C ALA A 232 -2.69 6.76 -1.05
N LEU A 233 -3.87 7.34 -0.83
CA LEU A 233 -4.12 8.78 -1.03
C LEU A 233 -3.26 9.63 -0.10
N SER A 234 -3.05 9.24 1.15
CA SER A 234 -2.16 9.99 2.06
C SER A 234 -0.73 10.07 1.53
N THR A 235 -0.23 8.98 0.96
CA THR A 235 1.09 8.94 0.31
C THR A 235 1.11 9.80 -0.97
N VAL A 236 0.07 9.73 -1.80
CA VAL A 236 -0.06 10.59 -3.00
C VAL A 236 0.01 12.06 -2.60
N LEU A 237 -0.72 12.47 -1.56
CA LEU A 237 -0.73 13.84 -1.07
C LEU A 237 0.65 14.27 -0.56
N ALA A 238 1.34 13.41 0.18
CA ALA A 238 2.67 13.68 0.70
C ALA A 238 3.70 13.91 -0.43
N VAL A 239 3.66 13.09 -1.48
CA VAL A 239 4.57 13.23 -2.62
C VAL A 239 4.18 14.42 -3.51
N PHE A 240 2.89 14.69 -3.69
CA PHE A 240 2.44 15.91 -4.39
C PHE A 240 2.90 17.17 -3.66
N GLU A 241 2.81 17.19 -2.32
CA GLU A 241 3.33 18.29 -1.52
C GLU A 241 4.83 18.48 -1.74
N ASN A 242 5.60 17.39 -1.77
CA ASN A 242 7.04 17.44 -2.09
C ASN A 242 7.29 18.04 -3.48
N ILE A 243 6.56 17.60 -4.50
CA ILE A 243 6.68 18.12 -5.87
C ILE A 243 6.34 19.63 -5.91
N ILE A 244 5.26 20.03 -5.24
CA ILE A 244 4.81 21.42 -5.18
C ILE A 244 5.87 22.29 -4.47
N CYS A 245 6.38 21.87 -3.31
CA CYS A 245 7.41 22.60 -2.57
C CYS A 245 8.68 22.77 -3.42
N CYS A 246 9.17 21.70 -4.03
CA CYS A 246 10.33 21.79 -4.93
C CYS A 246 10.06 22.70 -6.15
N GLY A 247 8.85 22.64 -6.72
CA GLY A 247 8.44 23.50 -7.82
C GLY A 247 8.44 24.99 -7.43
N MET A 248 7.93 25.30 -6.24
CA MET A 248 7.92 26.68 -5.69
C MET A 248 9.35 27.20 -5.46
N GLU A 249 10.23 26.38 -4.91
CA GLU A 249 11.64 26.76 -4.70
C GLU A 249 12.39 27.02 -6.01
N LEU A 250 12.13 26.18 -7.04
CA LEU A 250 12.81 26.30 -8.34
C LEU A 250 12.29 27.48 -9.18
N THR A 251 11.01 27.81 -9.09
CA THR A 251 10.36 28.81 -9.96
C THR A 251 10.11 30.15 -9.27
N GLY A 252 10.23 30.21 -7.94
CA GLY A 252 9.88 31.39 -7.15
C GLY A 252 8.37 31.69 -7.11
N CYS A 253 7.53 30.76 -7.61
CA CYS A 253 6.07 30.94 -7.62
C CYS A 253 5.49 30.77 -6.22
N THR A 254 4.44 31.54 -5.93
CA THR A 254 3.63 31.36 -4.72
C THR A 254 2.58 30.27 -4.94
N ARG A 255 2.18 29.61 -3.86
CA ARG A 255 1.13 28.58 -3.85
C ARG A 255 -0.25 29.22 -4.10
N LYS A 256 -0.60 29.48 -5.34
CA LYS A 256 -1.95 29.89 -5.77
C LYS A 256 -2.34 29.14 -7.03
#